data_994b2391faba132518743c3c77dc6d34
#
_entry.id   994b2391faba132518743c3c77dc6d34
#
_cell.length_a   1.000
_cell.length_b   1.000
_cell.length_c   1.000
_cell.angle_alpha   90.00
_cell.angle_beta   90.00
_cell.angle_gamma   90.00
#
_symmetry.space_group_name_H-M   'P 1'
#
loop_
_entity.id
_entity.type
_entity.pdbx_description
1 polymer ?
#
loop_
_entity_poly.entity_id
_entity_poly.type
_entity_poly.pdbx_seq_one_letter_code
_entity_poly.pdbx_strand_id
1 'polypeptide(L)'
;MALSRIWWSALAVGASILLTMHDLNTRALAQSSNARNTAVGNPITGEGLPNPAPIVTRNWGQLPAGRKWGTTAGIDIDPTDGNVWAYERCGAGTAGGGPVDCDNTPLDPIFKFDRRTGAVLANFGKGVMVTPHGIAVDRQGNVWVADFAGNKSGTKGHQVHKFSPKGEKLMSLGIAGKPGNADGQFNQPNAVVVGPDGSIYVADGHDAQGMITAKAVAEGIARGATSRISKFSPDGKFIKSWGQIGLRHGEFRTPHALKFDSQGRLWVADRGNHRIEIFDQNGTYLESRYMFSRPSGIFIKGETVYVIDSESGPYNHPNWHDGVRIGPVGEDRVTGFIPPFDREDRVYQGTMGEGVAVDADGNVYAAEGPNSILQAGGAFTKYSVSR
;
A
#
# COMPACT_ATOMS: atom_id res chain seq x y z
N MET A 1 22.46 -71.34 43.93
CA MET A 1 21.19 -71.36 43.22
C MET A 1 20.34 -70.10 43.57
N ALA A 2 20.65 -68.97 43.06
CA ALA A 2 19.81 -67.77 43.23
C ALA A 2 20.25 -66.59 42.28
N LEU A 3 20.29 -66.81 40.95
CA LEU A 3 20.67 -65.76 39.99
C LEU A 3 19.84 -65.76 38.72
N SER A 4 18.68 -66.46 38.67
CA SER A 4 17.90 -66.60 37.42
C SER A 4 16.49 -65.97 37.46
N ARG A 5 16.14 -65.14 38.44
CA ARG A 5 14.78 -64.54 38.53
C ARG A 5 14.71 -63.03 38.39
N ILE A 6 15.84 -62.35 38.22
CA ILE A 6 15.83 -60.85 38.13
C ILE A 6 15.75 -60.28 36.67
N TRP A 7 16.01 -61.09 35.64
CA TRP A 7 16.09 -60.64 34.25
C TRP A 7 14.75 -60.56 33.49
N TRP A 8 13.68 -61.21 33.97
CA TRP A 8 12.38 -61.24 33.27
C TRP A 8 11.48 -60.07 33.64
N SER A 9 11.67 -59.45 34.79
CA SER A 9 10.86 -58.30 35.20
C SER A 9 11.31 -56.97 34.53
N ALA A 10 12.58 -56.82 34.14
CA ALA A 10 13.09 -55.65 33.51
C ALA A 10 12.69 -55.53 32.02
N LEU A 11 12.54 -56.67 31.32
CA LEU A 11 12.12 -56.70 29.91
C LEU A 11 10.63 -56.42 29.74
N ALA A 12 9.77 -56.83 30.66
CA ALA A 12 8.33 -56.57 30.58
C ALA A 12 7.98 -55.10 30.84
N VAL A 13 8.70 -54.42 31.73
CA VAL A 13 8.50 -52.98 32.00
C VAL A 13 9.05 -52.13 30.86
N GLY A 14 10.18 -52.53 30.27
CA GLY A 14 10.75 -51.81 29.12
C GLY A 14 9.88 -51.89 27.87
N ALA A 15 9.26 -53.05 27.60
CA ALA A 15 8.34 -53.20 26.45
C ALA A 15 7.03 -52.43 26.61
N SER A 16 6.47 -52.33 27.83
CA SER A 16 5.27 -51.58 28.11
C SER A 16 5.49 -50.06 28.02
N ILE A 17 6.65 -49.56 28.43
CA ILE A 17 7.01 -48.14 28.34
C ILE A 17 7.30 -47.76 26.89
N LEU A 18 7.94 -48.61 26.09
CA LEU A 18 8.18 -48.39 24.68
C LEU A 18 6.90 -48.38 23.85
N LEU A 19 5.92 -49.23 24.15
CA LEU A 19 4.62 -49.26 23.49
C LEU A 19 3.79 -48.01 23.82
N THR A 20 3.81 -47.57 25.11
CA THR A 20 3.08 -46.33 25.48
C THR A 20 3.71 -45.07 24.93
N MET A 21 5.03 -44.98 24.80
CA MET A 21 5.71 -43.86 24.17
C MET A 21 5.51 -43.83 22.65
N HIS A 22 5.45 -44.98 22.00
CA HIS A 22 5.17 -45.05 20.56
C HIS A 22 3.73 -44.63 20.26
N ASP A 23 2.78 -45.04 21.08
CA ASP A 23 1.35 -44.66 20.94
C ASP A 23 1.11 -43.17 21.24
N LEU A 24 1.82 -42.60 22.22
CA LEU A 24 1.77 -41.17 22.51
C LEU A 24 2.41 -40.33 21.40
N ASN A 25 3.51 -40.77 20.83
CA ASN A 25 4.13 -40.06 19.68
C ASN A 25 3.29 -40.15 18.41
N THR A 26 2.68 -41.31 18.13
CA THR A 26 1.78 -41.42 16.97
C THR A 26 0.50 -40.64 17.16
N ARG A 27 -0.06 -40.54 18.36
CA ARG A 27 -1.21 -39.68 18.67
C ARG A 27 -0.85 -38.19 18.61
N ALA A 28 0.32 -37.79 19.11
CA ALA A 28 0.80 -36.41 19.02
C ALA A 28 1.09 -35.99 17.56
N LEU A 29 1.67 -36.90 16.77
CA LEU A 29 1.88 -36.67 15.33
C LEU A 29 0.56 -36.65 14.54
N ALA A 30 -0.41 -37.51 14.88
CA ALA A 30 -1.75 -37.50 14.28
C ALA A 30 -2.54 -36.26 14.68
N GLN A 31 -2.44 -35.79 15.92
CA GLN A 31 -3.05 -34.52 16.34
C GLN A 31 -2.36 -33.30 15.70
N SER A 32 -1.03 -33.33 15.52
CA SER A 32 -0.31 -32.27 14.82
C SER A 32 -0.60 -32.26 13.32
N SER A 33 -0.84 -33.41 12.69
CA SER A 33 -1.23 -33.52 11.29
C SER A 33 -2.69 -33.11 11.07
N ASN A 34 -3.60 -33.41 12.01
CA ASN A 34 -5.00 -32.97 11.94
C ASN A 34 -5.16 -31.47 12.27
N ALA A 35 -4.32 -30.91 13.14
CA ALA A 35 -4.28 -29.46 13.37
C ALA A 35 -3.68 -28.68 12.17
N ARG A 36 -2.92 -29.34 11.28
CA ARG A 36 -2.41 -28.72 10.04
C ARG A 36 -3.37 -28.80 8.87
N ASN A 37 -4.49 -29.48 9.00
CA ASN A 37 -5.46 -29.70 7.90
C ASN A 37 -6.76 -28.90 8.06
N THR A 38 -6.83 -27.92 8.94
CA THR A 38 -7.73 -26.78 8.70
C THR A 38 -7.05 -25.95 7.63
N ALA A 39 -7.60 -25.94 6.43
CA ALA A 39 -7.08 -25.19 5.29
C ALA A 39 -7.02 -23.69 5.64
N VAL A 40 -5.91 -23.30 6.26
CA VAL A 40 -5.52 -21.90 6.34
C VAL A 40 -5.21 -21.52 4.89
N GLY A 41 -5.98 -20.63 4.29
CA GLY A 41 -5.76 -20.22 2.91
C GLY A 41 -4.32 -19.74 2.70
N ASN A 42 -3.85 -19.80 1.48
CA ASN A 42 -2.49 -19.45 1.12
C ASN A 42 -2.33 -17.92 1.03
N PRO A 43 -1.58 -17.25 1.93
CA PRO A 43 -1.40 -15.80 1.89
C PRO A 43 -0.57 -15.32 0.67
N ILE A 44 0.18 -16.22 0.02
CA ILE A 44 1.03 -15.91 -1.13
C ILE A 44 0.17 -15.75 -2.38
N THR A 45 -0.71 -16.73 -2.65
CA THR A 45 -1.56 -16.77 -3.84
C THR A 45 -2.99 -16.28 -3.59
N GLY A 46 -3.41 -16.17 -2.33
CA GLY A 46 -4.78 -15.87 -1.93
C GLY A 46 -5.73 -17.08 -2.01
N GLU A 47 -5.25 -18.25 -2.47
CA GLU A 47 -6.07 -19.44 -2.62
C GLU A 47 -6.60 -19.93 -1.25
N GLY A 48 -7.90 -20.22 -1.19
CA GLY A 48 -8.57 -20.67 0.04
C GLY A 48 -8.81 -19.57 1.08
N LEU A 49 -8.33 -18.34 0.86
CA LEU A 49 -8.68 -17.19 1.71
C LEU A 49 -10.06 -16.64 1.33
N PRO A 50 -10.88 -16.20 2.30
CA PRO A 50 -12.15 -15.57 2.01
C PRO A 50 -11.96 -14.25 1.26
N ASN A 51 -12.82 -14.02 0.25
CA ASN A 51 -12.96 -12.72 -0.40
C ASN A 51 -14.20 -12.01 0.18
N PRO A 52 -14.02 -10.96 0.99
CA PRO A 52 -15.14 -10.28 1.64
C PRO A 52 -15.93 -9.35 0.70
N ALA A 53 -15.40 -9.03 -0.48
CA ALA A 53 -16.00 -8.09 -1.43
C ALA A 53 -15.93 -8.64 -2.88
N PRO A 54 -16.72 -9.69 -3.20
CA PRO A 54 -16.58 -10.41 -4.46
C PRO A 54 -17.26 -9.74 -5.67
N ILE A 55 -18.08 -8.70 -5.46
CA ILE A 55 -18.83 -8.05 -6.54
C ILE A 55 -17.97 -6.93 -7.13
N VAL A 56 -17.60 -7.06 -8.40
CA VAL A 56 -16.70 -6.14 -9.09
C VAL A 56 -17.47 -5.13 -9.93
N THR A 57 -17.18 -3.85 -9.75
CA THR A 57 -17.66 -2.75 -10.60
C THR A 57 -16.45 -1.99 -11.14
N ARG A 58 -16.19 -2.16 -12.44
CA ARG A 58 -15.10 -1.47 -13.15
C ARG A 58 -15.48 -0.04 -13.50
N ASN A 59 -14.47 0.83 -13.58
CA ASN A 59 -14.64 2.25 -13.90
C ASN A 59 -15.71 2.93 -13.04
N TRP A 60 -15.70 2.56 -11.75
CA TRP A 60 -16.61 3.19 -10.80
C TRP A 60 -16.28 4.68 -10.66
N GLY A 61 -17.30 5.51 -10.46
CA GLY A 61 -17.18 6.96 -10.46
C GLY A 61 -17.54 7.54 -11.82
N GLN A 62 -18.52 8.47 -11.80
CA GLN A 62 -19.10 9.07 -13.00
C GLN A 62 -18.30 10.33 -13.37
N LEU A 63 -17.29 10.19 -14.19
CA LEU A 63 -16.53 11.35 -14.67
C LEU A 63 -17.41 12.29 -15.50
N PRO A 64 -17.08 13.61 -15.57
CA PRO A 64 -17.75 14.56 -16.44
C PRO A 64 -17.81 14.09 -17.88
N ALA A 65 -18.85 14.52 -18.62
CA ALA A 65 -19.11 14.10 -19.99
C ALA A 65 -17.88 14.29 -20.89
N GLY A 66 -17.54 13.24 -21.64
CA GLY A 66 -16.41 13.23 -22.57
C GLY A 66 -15.05 12.92 -21.91
N ARG A 67 -14.97 12.85 -20.58
CA ARG A 67 -13.75 12.48 -19.86
C ARG A 67 -13.68 10.97 -19.63
N LYS A 68 -12.52 10.41 -19.81
CA LYS A 68 -12.24 8.99 -19.52
C LYS A 68 -11.29 8.90 -18.33
N TRP A 69 -11.38 7.81 -17.60
CA TRP A 69 -10.40 7.50 -16.57
C TRP A 69 -9.00 7.37 -17.18
N GLY A 70 -8.08 8.14 -16.63
CA GLY A 70 -6.65 7.98 -16.81
C GLY A 70 -6.05 7.16 -15.65
N THR A 71 -4.73 7.11 -15.58
CA THR A 71 -4.02 6.49 -14.45
C THR A 71 -4.43 7.15 -13.14
N THR A 72 -4.77 6.34 -12.16
CA THR A 72 -4.92 6.73 -10.76
C THR A 72 -4.03 5.85 -9.89
N ALA A 73 -3.45 6.38 -8.82
CA ALA A 73 -2.65 5.59 -7.88
C ALA A 73 -3.01 5.91 -6.43
N GLY A 74 -3.86 6.89 -6.21
CA GLY A 74 -4.23 7.35 -4.87
C GLY A 74 -5.73 7.50 -4.67
N ILE A 75 -6.16 7.09 -3.50
CA ILE A 75 -7.54 7.13 -3.03
C ILE A 75 -7.57 7.23 -1.51
N ASP A 76 -8.51 7.97 -0.97
CA ASP A 76 -8.82 7.95 0.46
C ASP A 76 -10.32 8.20 0.71
N ILE A 77 -10.78 7.87 1.91
CA ILE A 77 -12.15 8.13 2.36
C ILE A 77 -12.16 9.40 3.19
N ASP A 78 -13.08 10.30 2.87
CA ASP A 78 -13.30 11.51 3.66
C ASP A 78 -13.81 11.15 5.05
N PRO A 79 -13.08 11.43 6.13
CA PRO A 79 -13.51 11.09 7.47
C PRO A 79 -14.71 11.91 7.95
N THR A 80 -15.06 13.00 7.25
CA THR A 80 -16.16 13.90 7.66
C THR A 80 -17.51 13.46 7.12
N ASP A 81 -17.56 12.82 5.95
CA ASP A 81 -18.82 12.43 5.30
C ASP A 81 -18.81 11.01 4.67
N GLY A 82 -17.66 10.33 4.70
CA GLY A 82 -17.49 8.97 4.18
C GLY A 82 -17.44 8.87 2.65
N ASN A 83 -17.40 9.98 1.93
CA ASN A 83 -17.27 10.00 0.48
C ASN A 83 -15.82 9.71 0.03
N VAL A 84 -15.67 9.43 -1.26
CA VAL A 84 -14.41 8.94 -1.82
C VAL A 84 -13.67 10.07 -2.51
N TRP A 85 -12.42 10.30 -2.10
CA TRP A 85 -11.49 11.16 -2.80
C TRP A 85 -10.51 10.35 -3.63
N ALA A 86 -10.34 10.75 -4.89
CA ALA A 86 -9.36 10.19 -5.79
C ALA A 86 -8.84 11.25 -6.75
N TYR A 87 -7.79 10.92 -7.49
CA TYR A 87 -7.36 11.75 -8.62
C TYR A 87 -7.22 10.89 -9.88
N GLU A 88 -7.08 11.53 -11.04
CA GLU A 88 -6.60 10.91 -12.25
C GLU A 88 -5.57 11.83 -12.95
N ARG A 89 -4.58 11.24 -13.61
CA ARG A 89 -3.42 11.96 -14.17
C ARG A 89 -3.70 12.63 -15.52
N CYS A 90 -4.86 13.28 -15.66
CA CYS A 90 -5.23 14.15 -16.78
C CYS A 90 -5.13 13.55 -18.18
N GLY A 91 -5.19 12.24 -18.30
CA GLY A 91 -5.10 11.60 -19.59
C GLY A 91 -5.87 10.30 -19.66
N ALA A 92 -6.79 10.22 -20.60
CA ALA A 92 -7.23 8.93 -21.07
C ALA A 92 -6.01 8.21 -21.65
N GLY A 93 -5.59 7.12 -21.00
CA GLY A 93 -4.38 6.42 -21.34
C GLY A 93 -4.11 6.34 -22.82
N THR A 94 -3.00 6.86 -23.24
CA THR A 94 -2.45 6.50 -24.54
C THR A 94 -2.06 5.03 -24.44
N ALA A 95 -2.45 4.23 -25.42
CA ALA A 95 -2.02 2.87 -25.57
C ALA A 95 -0.49 2.82 -25.67
N GLY A 96 0.20 2.87 -24.54
CA GLY A 96 1.65 2.99 -24.49
C GLY A 96 2.20 3.30 -23.10
N GLY A 97 1.31 3.48 -22.08
CA GLY A 97 1.71 3.59 -20.67
C GLY A 97 2.69 4.69 -20.33
N GLY A 98 2.84 5.67 -21.20
CA GLY A 98 3.63 6.84 -20.88
C GLY A 98 2.98 7.60 -19.73
N PRO A 99 3.78 8.30 -18.90
CA PRO A 99 3.24 9.16 -17.87
C PRO A 99 2.39 10.22 -18.53
N VAL A 100 1.09 10.07 -18.42
CA VAL A 100 0.19 11.16 -18.71
C VAL A 100 0.28 12.07 -17.53
N ASP A 101 0.61 13.31 -17.74
CA ASP A 101 0.77 14.32 -16.71
C ASP A 101 -0.28 15.42 -16.86
N CYS A 102 -0.47 16.18 -15.78
CA CYS A 102 -1.41 17.29 -15.71
C CYS A 102 -0.79 18.65 -16.03
N ASP A 103 0.48 18.73 -16.45
CA ASP A 103 1.22 19.99 -16.53
C ASP A 103 0.58 21.00 -17.49
N ASN A 104 0.20 20.58 -18.68
CA ASN A 104 -0.29 21.48 -19.73
C ASN A 104 -1.74 21.17 -20.15
N THR A 105 -2.56 20.71 -19.23
CA THR A 105 -3.95 20.37 -19.49
C THR A 105 -4.92 21.35 -18.81
N PRO A 106 -6.10 21.58 -19.38
CA PRO A 106 -7.15 22.38 -18.74
C PRO A 106 -7.97 21.56 -17.73
N LEU A 107 -7.54 20.34 -17.38
CA LEU A 107 -8.33 19.39 -16.60
C LEU A 107 -8.07 19.55 -15.11
N ASP A 108 -9.11 19.34 -14.31
CA ASP A 108 -9.04 19.23 -12.86
C ASP A 108 -8.81 17.78 -12.47
N PRO A 109 -7.65 17.42 -11.87
CA PRO A 109 -7.31 16.02 -11.61
C PRO A 109 -7.94 15.43 -10.35
N ILE A 110 -8.29 16.24 -9.35
CA ILE A 110 -8.79 15.77 -8.06
C ILE A 110 -10.32 15.70 -8.09
N PHE A 111 -10.86 14.58 -7.58
CA PHE A 111 -12.31 14.34 -7.53
C PHE A 111 -12.74 13.91 -6.13
N LYS A 112 -13.94 14.37 -5.75
CA LYS A 112 -14.73 13.76 -4.69
C LYS A 112 -15.95 13.08 -5.31
N PHE A 113 -16.18 11.84 -4.94
CA PHE A 113 -17.33 11.06 -5.42
C PHE A 113 -18.27 10.70 -4.27
N ASP A 114 -19.56 10.83 -4.53
CA ASP A 114 -20.58 10.23 -3.66
C ASP A 114 -20.38 8.71 -3.61
N ARG A 115 -20.18 8.14 -2.42
CA ARG A 115 -19.81 6.73 -2.25
C ARG A 115 -20.89 5.74 -2.68
N ARG A 116 -22.16 6.17 -2.77
CA ARG A 116 -23.30 5.33 -3.13
C ARG A 116 -23.52 5.33 -4.64
N THR A 117 -23.49 6.52 -5.25
CA THR A 117 -23.87 6.71 -6.64
C THR A 117 -22.68 6.83 -7.59
N GLY A 118 -21.48 7.18 -7.08
CA GLY A 118 -20.32 7.52 -7.90
C GLY A 118 -20.41 8.89 -8.58
N ALA A 119 -21.41 9.70 -8.24
CA ALA A 119 -21.54 11.05 -8.79
C ALA A 119 -20.43 11.97 -8.26
N VAL A 120 -19.93 12.87 -9.12
CA VAL A 120 -18.93 13.88 -8.74
C VAL A 120 -19.55 14.92 -7.83
N LEU A 121 -18.98 15.10 -6.64
CA LEU A 121 -19.36 16.12 -5.66
C LEU A 121 -18.42 17.33 -5.70
N ALA A 122 -17.15 17.12 -6.04
CA ALA A 122 -16.16 18.18 -6.23
C ALA A 122 -15.13 17.75 -7.28
N ASN A 123 -14.59 18.74 -8.02
CA ASN A 123 -13.53 18.52 -9.00
C ASN A 123 -12.67 19.79 -9.09
N PHE A 124 -11.36 19.68 -8.87
CA PHE A 124 -10.44 20.81 -8.86
C PHE A 124 -8.97 20.40 -9.05
N GLY A 125 -8.05 21.37 -8.99
CA GLY A 125 -6.60 21.16 -9.02
C GLY A 125 -5.93 21.46 -10.35
N LYS A 126 -6.68 21.98 -11.32
CA LYS A 126 -6.17 22.40 -12.62
C LYS A 126 -4.94 23.30 -12.51
N GLY A 127 -3.90 22.95 -13.27
CA GLY A 127 -2.70 23.75 -13.42
C GLY A 127 -1.75 23.77 -12.23
N VAL A 128 -2.08 23.06 -11.13
CA VAL A 128 -1.25 23.03 -9.91
C VAL A 128 -0.19 21.95 -9.98
N MET A 129 -0.55 20.74 -10.41
CA MET A 129 0.29 19.55 -10.34
C MET A 129 0.79 19.07 -11.69
N VAL A 130 1.85 18.30 -11.68
CA VAL A 130 2.38 17.57 -12.83
C VAL A 130 1.87 16.13 -12.81
N THR A 131 2.26 15.38 -11.79
CA THR A 131 1.94 13.95 -11.71
C THR A 131 1.46 13.62 -10.29
N PRO A 132 0.17 13.77 -10.00
CA PRO A 132 -0.39 13.41 -8.71
C PRO A 132 -0.15 11.92 -8.43
N HIS A 133 0.26 11.60 -7.18
CA HIS A 133 0.58 10.24 -6.77
C HIS A 133 -0.20 9.82 -5.50
N GLY A 134 0.29 10.08 -4.30
CA GLY A 134 -0.45 9.76 -3.07
C GLY A 134 -1.49 10.84 -2.76
N ILE A 135 -2.66 10.43 -2.26
CA ILE A 135 -3.71 11.32 -1.75
C ILE A 135 -4.09 10.91 -0.34
N ALA A 136 -4.34 11.85 0.53
CA ALA A 136 -4.89 11.62 1.87
C ALA A 136 -5.86 12.72 2.25
N VAL A 137 -6.80 12.41 3.14
CA VAL A 137 -7.76 13.37 3.68
C VAL A 137 -7.53 13.52 5.17
N ASP A 138 -7.32 14.76 5.64
CA ASP A 138 -7.14 15.01 7.06
C ASP A 138 -8.49 15.04 7.81
N ARG A 139 -8.44 15.11 9.15
CA ARG A 139 -9.65 15.07 9.99
C ARG A 139 -10.61 16.24 9.77
N GLN A 140 -10.13 17.33 9.13
CA GLN A 140 -10.92 18.50 8.78
C GLN A 140 -11.51 18.39 7.35
N GLY A 141 -11.26 17.29 6.64
CA GLY A 141 -11.67 17.09 5.26
C GLY A 141 -10.77 17.77 4.23
N ASN A 142 -9.61 18.35 4.62
CA ASN A 142 -8.67 18.88 3.64
C ASN A 142 -7.97 17.76 2.90
N VAL A 143 -7.72 17.99 1.62
CA VAL A 143 -7.13 17.01 0.72
C VAL A 143 -5.65 17.31 0.52
N TRP A 144 -4.83 16.31 0.76
CA TRP A 144 -3.40 16.36 0.58
C TRP A 144 -3.00 15.48 -0.61
N VAL A 145 -2.17 16.00 -1.51
CA VAL A 145 -1.72 15.27 -2.70
C VAL A 145 -0.22 15.44 -2.87
N ALA A 146 0.48 14.32 -3.06
CA ALA A 146 1.87 14.31 -3.45
C ALA A 146 1.99 14.50 -4.97
N ASP A 147 2.78 15.47 -5.42
CA ASP A 147 3.10 15.72 -6.82
C ASP A 147 4.50 15.18 -7.13
N PHE A 148 4.50 13.98 -7.64
CA PHE A 148 5.63 13.07 -7.75
C PHE A 148 6.76 13.59 -8.66
N ALA A 149 6.45 13.99 -9.89
CA ALA A 149 7.44 14.33 -10.91
C ALA A 149 7.50 15.84 -11.17
N GLY A 150 8.68 16.33 -11.57
CA GLY A 150 8.86 17.70 -12.03
C GLY A 150 8.50 17.88 -13.50
N ASN A 151 8.03 19.07 -13.88
CA ASN A 151 7.82 19.42 -15.28
C ASN A 151 9.14 19.80 -15.97
N LYS A 152 9.13 19.82 -17.30
CA LYS A 152 10.30 20.16 -18.12
C LYS A 152 10.84 21.56 -17.87
N SER A 153 9.98 22.51 -17.49
CA SER A 153 10.39 23.89 -17.21
C SER A 153 10.98 24.09 -15.82
N GLY A 154 10.96 23.07 -14.94
CA GLY A 154 11.47 23.16 -13.57
C GLY A 154 10.66 24.09 -12.67
N THR A 155 9.36 24.25 -12.93
CA THR A 155 8.50 25.19 -12.22
C THR A 155 7.39 24.55 -11.39
N LYS A 156 7.18 23.22 -11.53
CA LYS A 156 6.16 22.44 -10.83
C LYS A 156 6.68 21.05 -10.47
N GLY A 157 6.00 20.39 -9.55
CA GLY A 157 6.30 19.04 -9.11
C GLY A 157 7.33 18.97 -7.99
N HIS A 158 7.61 17.76 -7.52
CA HIS A 158 8.41 17.46 -6.32
C HIS A 158 7.87 18.17 -5.08
N GLN A 159 6.55 18.26 -4.96
CA GLN A 159 5.85 18.96 -3.88
C GLN A 159 4.75 18.10 -3.27
N VAL A 160 4.28 18.52 -2.11
CA VAL A 160 3.02 18.05 -1.52
C VAL A 160 2.11 19.27 -1.37
N HIS A 161 0.88 19.16 -1.84
CA HIS A 161 -0.11 20.23 -1.80
C HIS A 161 -1.26 19.90 -0.85
N LYS A 162 -1.72 20.90 -0.10
CA LYS A 162 -2.95 20.86 0.70
C LYS A 162 -4.02 21.70 0.04
N PHE A 163 -5.23 21.14 -0.08
CA PHE A 163 -6.41 21.85 -0.55
C PHE A 163 -7.53 21.81 0.50
N SER A 164 -8.34 22.85 0.53
CA SER A 164 -9.63 22.79 1.21
C SER A 164 -10.58 21.81 0.50
N PRO A 165 -11.67 21.34 1.14
CA PRO A 165 -12.67 20.50 0.46
C PRO A 165 -13.32 21.17 -0.76
N LYS A 166 -13.17 22.48 -0.90
CA LYS A 166 -13.68 23.28 -2.02
C LYS A 166 -12.63 23.54 -3.12
N GLY A 167 -11.40 23.02 -2.96
CA GLY A 167 -10.33 23.15 -3.95
C GLY A 167 -9.44 24.37 -3.81
N GLU A 168 -9.56 25.15 -2.72
CA GLU A 168 -8.62 26.23 -2.44
C GLU A 168 -7.28 25.64 -2.02
N LYS A 169 -6.18 26.05 -2.67
CA LYS A 169 -4.84 25.62 -2.30
C LYS A 169 -4.38 26.34 -1.02
N LEU A 170 -4.24 25.60 0.07
CA LEU A 170 -3.93 26.13 1.40
C LEU A 170 -2.44 26.12 1.72
N MET A 171 -1.70 25.11 1.18
CA MET A 171 -0.27 24.94 1.50
C MET A 171 0.43 24.17 0.38
N SER A 172 1.74 24.39 0.26
CA SER A 172 2.64 23.55 -0.53
C SER A 172 3.92 23.31 0.26
N LEU A 173 4.37 22.06 0.33
CA LEU A 173 5.65 21.64 0.89
C LEU A 173 6.60 21.27 -0.25
N GLY A 174 7.90 21.39 -0.05
CA GLY A 174 8.90 21.18 -1.09
C GLY A 174 9.14 22.42 -1.96
N ILE A 175 10.09 22.34 -2.88
CA ILE A 175 10.46 23.44 -3.79
C ILE A 175 9.99 23.09 -5.20
N ALA A 176 9.09 23.88 -5.75
CA ALA A 176 8.47 23.67 -7.05
C ALA A 176 9.51 23.38 -8.14
N GLY A 177 9.38 22.24 -8.83
CA GLY A 177 10.22 21.81 -9.94
C GLY A 177 11.68 21.50 -9.60
N LYS A 178 12.05 21.49 -8.31
CA LYS A 178 13.44 21.25 -7.88
C LYS A 178 13.54 20.00 -7.03
N PRO A 179 13.91 18.85 -7.62
CA PRO A 179 14.21 17.65 -6.85
C PRO A 179 15.41 17.88 -5.94
N GLY A 180 15.38 17.29 -4.74
CA GLY A 180 16.49 17.39 -3.81
C GLY A 180 16.30 16.56 -2.54
N ASN A 181 17.38 16.34 -1.82
CA ASN A 181 17.43 15.57 -0.58
C ASN A 181 17.76 16.42 0.66
N ALA A 182 17.85 17.74 0.52
CA ALA A 182 18.03 18.63 1.66
C ALA A 182 16.72 18.72 2.50
N ASP A 183 16.83 19.30 3.67
CA ASP A 183 15.71 19.53 4.60
C ASP A 183 14.58 20.29 3.92
N GLY A 184 13.38 19.72 3.98
CA GLY A 184 12.18 20.30 3.36
C GLY A 184 12.09 20.21 1.84
N GLN A 185 13.06 19.60 1.15
CA GLN A 185 12.98 19.25 -0.27
C GLN A 185 12.46 17.82 -0.45
N PHE A 186 12.00 17.52 -1.66
CA PHE A 186 11.61 16.16 -2.06
C PHE A 186 12.24 15.78 -3.39
N ASN A 187 12.46 14.47 -3.55
CA ASN A 187 12.79 13.88 -4.84
C ASN A 187 11.85 12.69 -5.10
N GLN A 188 10.74 12.96 -5.77
CA GLN A 188 9.65 12.02 -6.06
C GLN A 188 8.86 11.61 -4.81
N PRO A 189 8.13 12.56 -4.16
CA PRO A 189 7.27 12.24 -3.03
C PRO A 189 6.12 11.32 -3.47
N ASN A 190 5.94 10.21 -2.74
CA ASN A 190 4.96 9.16 -3.05
C ASN A 190 3.65 9.34 -2.33
N ALA A 191 3.72 9.61 -1.03
CA ALA A 191 2.56 9.63 -0.15
C ALA A 191 2.69 10.72 0.91
N VAL A 192 1.54 11.12 1.42
CA VAL A 192 1.42 12.05 2.55
C VAL A 192 0.35 11.55 3.49
N VAL A 193 0.54 11.76 4.79
CA VAL A 193 -0.48 11.52 5.82
C VAL A 193 -0.35 12.55 6.94
N VAL A 194 -1.47 12.90 7.57
CA VAL A 194 -1.50 13.78 8.74
C VAL A 194 -1.66 12.92 10.00
N GLY A 195 -0.73 13.10 10.93
CA GLY A 195 -0.72 12.38 12.19
C GLY A 195 -1.78 12.82 13.18
N PRO A 196 -1.93 12.09 14.28
CA PRO A 196 -2.89 12.43 15.34
C PRO A 196 -2.67 13.80 15.97
N ASP A 197 -1.41 14.26 16.05
CA ASP A 197 -0.97 15.54 16.55
C ASP A 197 -1.05 16.69 15.51
N GLY A 198 -1.51 16.40 14.30
CA GLY A 198 -1.55 17.31 13.16
C GLY A 198 -0.22 17.45 12.40
N SER A 199 0.85 16.79 12.84
CA SER A 199 2.11 16.73 12.08
C SER A 199 1.90 16.06 10.74
N ILE A 200 2.65 16.52 9.73
CA ILE A 200 2.54 16.02 8.35
C ILE A 200 3.73 15.11 8.08
N TYR A 201 3.45 13.92 7.53
CA TYR A 201 4.46 12.93 7.17
C TYR A 201 4.43 12.69 5.67
N VAL A 202 5.60 12.74 5.03
CA VAL A 202 5.75 12.56 3.58
C VAL A 202 6.74 11.43 3.32
N ALA A 203 6.31 10.45 2.54
CA ALA A 203 7.19 9.42 1.98
C ALA A 203 7.80 9.93 0.68
N ASP A 204 9.12 9.87 0.56
CA ASP A 204 9.89 10.48 -0.53
C ASP A 204 10.92 9.48 -1.09
N GLY A 205 11.00 9.34 -2.42
CA GLY A 205 11.99 8.52 -3.09
C GLY A 205 11.46 7.31 -3.88
N HIS A 206 10.63 7.55 -4.89
CA HIS A 206 10.02 6.50 -5.73
C HIS A 206 11.04 5.67 -6.51
N ASP A 207 12.09 6.27 -7.05
CA ASP A 207 13.08 5.59 -7.92
C ASP A 207 13.93 4.55 -7.19
N ALA A 208 13.96 4.54 -5.86
CA ALA A 208 14.80 3.65 -5.10
C ALA A 208 14.47 2.15 -5.28
N GLN A 209 13.28 1.81 -5.77
CA GLN A 209 12.89 0.41 -5.96
C GLN A 209 13.78 -0.37 -6.95
N GLY A 210 14.31 0.31 -7.97
CA GLY A 210 15.23 -0.27 -8.94
C GLY A 210 16.69 -0.35 -8.48
N MET A 211 17.03 0.24 -7.35
CA MET A 211 18.40 0.32 -6.84
C MET A 211 18.76 -0.91 -6.01
N ILE A 212 18.95 -2.04 -6.68
CA ILE A 212 19.17 -3.36 -6.04
C ILE A 212 20.63 -3.76 -5.88
N THR A 213 21.58 -2.94 -6.38
CA THR A 213 23.04 -3.18 -6.24
C THR A 213 23.69 -2.00 -5.56
N ALA A 214 24.81 -2.23 -4.88
CA ALA A 214 25.59 -1.16 -4.25
C ALA A 214 25.99 -0.06 -5.27
N LYS A 215 26.30 -0.45 -6.50
CA LYS A 215 26.60 0.49 -7.59
C LYS A 215 25.38 1.35 -7.93
N ALA A 216 24.21 0.73 -8.13
CA ALA A 216 22.97 1.46 -8.45
C ALA A 216 22.57 2.43 -7.32
N VAL A 217 22.74 2.03 -6.07
CA VAL A 217 22.50 2.88 -4.89
C VAL A 217 23.46 4.08 -4.89
N ALA A 218 24.77 3.86 -5.06
CA ALA A 218 25.76 4.93 -5.08
C ALA A 218 25.52 5.93 -6.23
N GLU A 219 25.23 5.42 -7.43
CA GLU A 219 24.88 6.26 -8.58
C GLU A 219 23.56 7.01 -8.39
N GLY A 220 22.57 6.38 -7.74
CA GLY A 220 21.31 7.01 -7.39
C GLY A 220 21.53 8.18 -6.43
N ILE A 221 22.23 7.95 -5.34
CA ILE A 221 22.57 8.99 -4.34
C ILE A 221 23.33 10.16 -5.00
N ALA A 222 24.29 9.86 -5.88
CA ALA A 222 25.02 10.90 -6.60
C ALA A 222 24.12 11.77 -7.51
N ARG A 223 22.97 11.24 -7.95
CA ARG A 223 21.93 11.99 -8.69
C ARG A 223 20.87 12.61 -7.80
N GLY A 224 21.02 12.58 -6.48
CA GLY A 224 20.07 13.14 -5.52
C GLY A 224 18.87 12.23 -5.18
N ALA A 225 18.96 10.92 -5.52
CA ALA A 225 17.93 9.97 -5.09
C ALA A 225 17.88 9.87 -3.56
N THR A 226 16.68 9.67 -3.05
CA THR A 226 16.43 9.51 -1.63
C THR A 226 15.44 8.35 -1.40
N SER A 227 15.28 7.94 -0.15
CA SER A 227 14.24 7.01 0.28
C SER A 227 14.04 7.20 1.77
N ARG A 228 13.09 8.06 2.13
CA ARG A 228 12.93 8.54 3.51
C ARG A 228 11.50 8.95 3.83
N ILE A 229 11.26 9.14 5.12
CA ILE A 229 10.06 9.80 5.64
C ILE A 229 10.48 11.17 6.19
N SER A 230 9.79 12.22 5.78
CA SER A 230 9.98 13.59 6.28
C SER A 230 8.80 14.01 7.13
N LYS A 231 9.06 14.57 8.33
CA LYS A 231 8.05 15.09 9.25
C LYS A 231 8.07 16.60 9.25
N PHE A 232 6.87 17.19 9.19
CA PHE A 232 6.65 18.64 9.27
C PHE A 232 5.64 18.93 10.38
N SER A 233 5.71 20.15 10.94
CA SER A 233 4.68 20.68 11.84
C SER A 233 3.37 20.95 11.09
N PRO A 234 2.24 21.16 11.80
CA PRO A 234 0.95 21.46 11.17
C PRO A 234 0.96 22.72 10.30
N ASP A 235 1.86 23.68 10.56
CA ASP A 235 2.06 24.89 9.77
C ASP A 235 3.09 24.73 8.64
N GLY A 236 3.54 23.49 8.37
CA GLY A 236 4.41 23.14 7.25
C GLY A 236 5.91 23.39 7.44
N LYS A 237 6.37 23.64 8.66
CA LYS A 237 7.81 23.76 8.95
C LYS A 237 8.44 22.38 9.07
N PHE A 238 9.58 22.18 8.41
CA PHE A 238 10.35 20.95 8.51
C PHE A 238 10.80 20.71 9.96
N ILE A 239 10.63 19.48 10.44
CA ILE A 239 11.07 19.06 11.79
C ILE A 239 12.27 18.14 11.66
N LYS A 240 12.12 17.04 10.91
CA LYS A 240 13.18 16.02 10.72
C LYS A 240 12.84 15.08 9.56
N SER A 241 13.81 14.29 9.17
CA SER A 241 13.58 13.10 8.33
C SER A 241 14.32 11.90 8.89
N TRP A 242 13.89 10.70 8.48
CA TRP A 242 14.60 9.45 8.77
C TRP A 242 14.48 8.51 7.57
N GLY A 243 15.39 7.54 7.51
CA GLY A 243 15.51 6.60 6.42
C GLY A 243 16.54 7.02 5.38
N GLN A 244 16.97 6.03 4.64
CA GLN A 244 17.87 6.13 3.49
C GLN A 244 17.61 4.94 2.57
N ILE A 245 18.22 4.93 1.37
CA ILE A 245 18.12 3.79 0.46
C ILE A 245 18.83 2.59 1.07
N GLY A 246 18.12 1.50 1.33
CA GLY A 246 18.70 0.29 1.90
C GLY A 246 17.69 -0.78 2.29
N LEU A 247 18.17 -1.82 2.99
CA LEU A 247 17.44 -3.04 3.34
C LEU A 247 17.24 -3.23 4.85
N ARG A 248 17.96 -2.47 5.69
CA ARG A 248 17.88 -2.60 7.14
C ARG A 248 16.57 -2.01 7.66
N HIS A 249 16.24 -2.27 8.91
CA HIS A 249 15.13 -1.58 9.56
C HIS A 249 15.38 -0.07 9.60
N GLY A 250 14.38 0.70 9.21
CA GLY A 250 14.49 2.15 9.05
C GLY A 250 15.16 2.62 7.77
N GLU A 251 15.59 1.71 6.89
CA GLU A 251 16.01 2.00 5.53
C GLU A 251 14.91 1.56 4.56
N PHE A 252 14.77 2.24 3.42
CA PHE A 252 13.67 1.96 2.50
C PHE A 252 14.16 1.78 1.06
N ARG A 253 13.36 1.03 0.30
CA ARG A 253 13.38 1.02 -1.16
C ARG A 253 11.99 1.34 -1.67
N THR A 254 11.71 2.61 -1.88
CA THR A 254 10.40 3.15 -2.24
C THR A 254 9.37 3.03 -1.11
N PRO A 255 9.42 3.93 -0.11
CA PRO A 255 8.33 4.08 0.83
C PRO A 255 7.11 4.65 0.08
N HIS A 256 6.15 3.77 -0.27
CA HIS A 256 5.13 4.05 -1.28
C HIS A 256 3.81 4.55 -0.72
N ALA A 257 3.42 4.09 0.46
CA ALA A 257 2.22 4.54 1.15
C ALA A 257 2.45 4.72 2.65
N LEU A 258 1.64 5.59 3.25
CA LEU A 258 1.64 5.90 4.67
C LEU A 258 0.24 5.82 5.24
N LYS A 259 0.08 5.25 6.43
CA LYS A 259 -1.17 5.28 7.20
C LYS A 259 -0.88 5.26 8.69
N PHE A 260 -1.71 5.93 9.49
CA PHE A 260 -1.69 5.80 10.94
C PHE A 260 -2.74 4.78 11.39
N ASP A 261 -2.39 3.96 12.38
CA ASP A 261 -3.35 3.11 13.08
C ASP A 261 -4.00 3.82 14.28
N SER A 262 -4.91 3.12 14.95
CA SER A 262 -5.64 3.64 16.13
C SER A 262 -4.73 3.93 17.33
N GLN A 263 -3.54 3.33 17.38
CA GLN A 263 -2.54 3.54 18.42
C GLN A 263 -1.58 4.70 18.09
N GLY A 264 -1.76 5.36 16.94
CA GLY A 264 -0.90 6.44 16.49
C GLY A 264 0.46 5.98 15.98
N ARG A 265 0.60 4.72 15.57
CA ARG A 265 1.79 4.17 14.92
C ARG A 265 1.73 4.45 13.43
N LEU A 266 2.86 4.86 12.86
CA LEU A 266 2.99 5.11 11.42
C LEU A 266 3.38 3.83 10.68
N TRP A 267 2.51 3.38 9.80
CA TRP A 267 2.73 2.26 8.89
C TRP A 267 3.30 2.78 7.57
N VAL A 268 4.41 2.22 7.14
CA VAL A 268 5.13 2.59 5.92
C VAL A 268 5.17 1.39 4.98
N ALA A 269 4.56 1.50 3.81
CA ALA A 269 4.67 0.51 2.76
C ALA A 269 6.04 0.60 2.10
N ASP A 270 7.00 -0.18 2.52
CA ASP A 270 8.34 -0.26 1.94
C ASP A 270 8.32 -1.22 0.74
N ARG A 271 7.72 -0.75 -0.37
CA ARG A 271 7.34 -1.55 -1.54
C ARG A 271 8.50 -2.34 -2.14
N GLY A 272 9.62 -1.69 -2.36
CA GLY A 272 10.78 -2.32 -2.96
C GLY A 272 11.47 -3.36 -2.06
N ASN A 273 11.21 -3.35 -0.76
CA ASN A 273 11.70 -4.34 0.21
C ASN A 273 10.65 -5.38 0.58
N HIS A 274 9.47 -5.36 -0.05
CA HIS A 274 8.39 -6.33 0.15
C HIS A 274 7.98 -6.46 1.62
N ARG A 275 7.82 -5.32 2.31
CA ARG A 275 7.45 -5.27 3.73
C ARG A 275 6.69 -4.00 4.08
N ILE A 276 6.04 -4.02 5.21
CA ILE A 276 5.56 -2.83 5.90
C ILE A 276 6.46 -2.63 7.11
N GLU A 277 6.97 -1.43 7.32
CA GLU A 277 7.63 -1.05 8.55
C GLU A 277 6.75 -0.12 9.38
N ILE A 278 6.74 -0.31 10.68
CA ILE A 278 5.90 0.41 11.63
C ILE A 278 6.80 1.20 12.57
N PHE A 279 6.49 2.49 12.74
CA PHE A 279 7.25 3.44 13.55
C PHE A 279 6.35 4.14 14.56
N ASP A 280 6.95 4.68 15.61
CA ASP A 280 6.31 5.71 16.41
C ASP A 280 6.27 7.06 15.64
N GLN A 281 5.60 8.05 16.20
CA GLN A 281 5.48 9.38 15.58
C GLN A 281 6.80 10.16 15.52
N ASN A 282 7.86 9.67 16.17
CA ASN A 282 9.19 10.25 16.14
C ASN A 282 10.14 9.52 15.19
N GLY A 283 9.65 8.48 14.47
CA GLY A 283 10.45 7.71 13.55
C GLY A 283 11.29 6.61 14.21
N THR A 284 10.99 6.23 15.45
CA THR A 284 11.59 5.06 16.09
C THR A 284 10.95 3.82 15.50
N TYR A 285 11.76 2.91 14.96
CA TYR A 285 11.31 1.62 14.45
C TYR A 285 10.70 0.77 15.57
N LEU A 286 9.55 0.17 15.31
CA LEU A 286 8.83 -0.71 16.23
C LEU A 286 8.81 -2.16 15.77
N GLU A 287 8.35 -2.41 14.54
CA GLU A 287 8.20 -3.76 13.98
C GLU A 287 8.08 -3.76 12.45
N SER A 288 8.17 -4.94 11.84
CA SER A 288 7.95 -5.16 10.41
C SER A 288 6.88 -6.22 10.17
N ARG A 289 6.17 -6.09 9.02
CA ARG A 289 5.20 -7.05 8.50
C ARG A 289 5.63 -7.51 7.11
N TYR A 290 5.68 -8.83 6.91
CA TYR A 290 6.16 -9.43 5.66
C TYR A 290 5.08 -10.19 4.90
N MET A 291 3.95 -10.52 5.58
CA MET A 291 2.89 -11.33 4.97
C MET A 291 2.00 -10.55 3.98
N PHE A 292 2.23 -9.25 3.84
CA PHE A 292 1.46 -8.40 2.93
C PHE A 292 2.11 -8.20 1.56
N SER A 293 3.15 -8.98 1.25
CA SER A 293 3.83 -9.00 -0.05
C SER A 293 4.53 -7.67 -0.41
N ARG A 294 4.30 -7.17 -1.61
CA ARG A 294 4.86 -5.94 -2.17
C ARG A 294 3.85 -4.78 -2.03
N PRO A 295 3.79 -4.13 -0.85
CA PRO A 295 2.72 -3.19 -0.54
C PRO A 295 2.84 -1.90 -1.35
N SER A 296 1.82 -1.59 -2.16
CA SER A 296 1.70 -0.31 -2.86
C SER A 296 0.83 0.68 -2.09
N GLY A 297 -0.27 0.24 -1.50
CA GLY A 297 -1.16 1.06 -0.70
C GLY A 297 -1.56 0.38 0.60
N ILE A 298 -1.88 1.18 1.62
CA ILE A 298 -2.35 0.73 2.93
C ILE A 298 -3.60 1.51 3.31
N PHE A 299 -4.64 0.80 3.76
CA PHE A 299 -5.79 1.38 4.42
C PHE A 299 -6.06 0.62 5.73
N ILE A 300 -6.35 1.35 6.80
CA ILE A 300 -6.67 0.77 8.11
C ILE A 300 -8.07 1.19 8.50
N LYS A 301 -8.94 0.20 8.77
CA LYS A 301 -10.31 0.40 9.23
C LYS A 301 -10.49 -0.33 10.55
N GLY A 302 -10.53 0.41 11.66
CA GLY A 302 -10.54 -0.19 12.99
C GLY A 302 -9.31 -1.08 13.22
N GLU A 303 -9.53 -2.33 13.55
CA GLU A 303 -8.48 -3.32 13.79
C GLU A 303 -8.13 -4.16 12.54
N THR A 304 -8.57 -3.74 11.37
CA THR A 304 -8.31 -4.44 10.10
C THR A 304 -7.46 -3.59 9.18
N VAL A 305 -6.38 -4.16 8.66
CA VAL A 305 -5.54 -3.57 7.61
C VAL A 305 -5.84 -4.20 6.26
N TYR A 306 -5.90 -3.35 5.24
CA TYR A 306 -6.05 -3.68 3.83
C TYR A 306 -4.80 -3.18 3.11
N VAL A 307 -4.10 -4.09 2.44
CA VAL A 307 -2.87 -3.78 1.72
C VAL A 307 -3.00 -4.21 0.29
N ILE A 308 -2.91 -3.26 -0.63
CA ILE A 308 -2.93 -3.54 -2.05
C ILE A 308 -1.50 -3.79 -2.55
N ASP A 309 -1.33 -4.91 -3.24
CA ASP A 309 -0.14 -5.28 -3.98
C ASP A 309 -0.47 -5.17 -5.47
N SER A 310 0.19 -4.26 -6.16
CA SER A 310 -0.08 -3.98 -7.57
C SER A 310 0.90 -4.64 -8.52
N GLU A 311 2.03 -5.16 -8.02
CA GLU A 311 3.16 -5.49 -8.88
C GLU A 311 3.79 -6.86 -8.62
N SER A 312 3.29 -7.66 -7.68
CA SER A 312 3.79 -9.02 -7.49
C SER A 312 3.48 -9.89 -8.71
N GLY A 313 4.45 -10.71 -9.06
CA GLY A 313 4.40 -11.55 -10.23
C GLY A 313 5.79 -12.04 -10.63
N PRO A 314 5.96 -12.66 -11.79
CA PRO A 314 7.18 -13.38 -12.19
C PRO A 314 8.47 -12.56 -12.10
N TYR A 315 8.39 -11.24 -12.24
CA TYR A 315 9.56 -10.37 -12.33
C TYR A 315 9.90 -9.62 -11.04
N ASN A 316 8.89 -9.18 -10.26
CA ASN A 316 9.14 -8.33 -9.10
C ASN A 316 9.08 -9.08 -7.76
N HIS A 317 8.21 -10.06 -7.63
CA HIS A 317 8.05 -10.87 -6.43
C HIS A 317 7.56 -12.27 -6.82
N PRO A 318 8.46 -13.13 -7.34
CA PRO A 318 8.09 -14.44 -7.87
C PRO A 318 7.28 -15.29 -6.88
N ASN A 319 6.30 -16.01 -7.39
CA ASN A 319 5.35 -16.86 -6.66
C ASN A 319 4.28 -16.11 -5.85
N TRP A 320 4.37 -14.81 -5.66
CA TRP A 320 3.34 -14.00 -5.04
C TRP A 320 2.37 -13.46 -6.10
N HIS A 321 1.08 -13.47 -5.76
CA HIS A 321 0.04 -12.87 -6.61
C HIS A 321 -0.27 -11.45 -6.13
N ASP A 322 -0.52 -10.55 -7.08
CA ASP A 322 -1.10 -9.24 -6.82
C ASP A 322 -2.55 -9.37 -6.30
N GLY A 323 -3.03 -8.37 -5.58
CA GLY A 323 -4.34 -8.37 -4.95
C GLY A 323 -4.40 -7.54 -3.69
N VAL A 324 -5.56 -7.48 -3.02
CA VAL A 324 -5.69 -6.86 -1.69
C VAL A 324 -5.61 -7.93 -0.61
N ARG A 325 -4.56 -7.86 0.21
CA ARG A 325 -4.40 -8.69 1.40
C ARG A 325 -5.04 -8.01 2.60
N ILE A 326 -5.80 -8.78 3.36
CA ILE A 326 -6.57 -8.30 4.51
C ILE A 326 -6.12 -9.06 5.74
N GLY A 327 -5.87 -8.35 6.84
CA GLY A 327 -5.43 -8.97 8.08
C GLY A 327 -5.67 -8.10 9.31
N PRO A 328 -5.40 -8.62 10.53
CA PRO A 328 -5.49 -7.84 11.75
C PRO A 328 -4.32 -6.87 11.90
N VAL A 329 -4.58 -5.69 12.45
CA VAL A 329 -3.54 -4.69 12.79
C VAL A 329 -2.53 -5.23 13.81
N GLY A 330 -2.97 -6.11 14.71
CA GLY A 330 -2.13 -6.66 15.80
C GLY A 330 -1.19 -7.80 15.40
N GLU A 331 -1.28 -8.36 14.18
CA GLU A 331 -0.53 -9.56 13.78
C GLU A 331 0.00 -9.45 12.35
N ASP A 332 1.14 -10.09 12.08
CA ASP A 332 1.63 -10.27 10.69
C ASP A 332 0.96 -11.49 10.05
N ARG A 333 -0.32 -11.39 9.77
CA ARG A 333 -1.15 -12.48 9.26
C ARG A 333 -2.17 -11.99 8.24
N VAL A 334 -2.33 -12.73 7.15
CA VAL A 334 -3.37 -12.49 6.14
C VAL A 334 -4.55 -13.44 6.40
N THR A 335 -5.74 -12.89 6.50
CA THR A 335 -6.99 -13.61 6.81
C THR A 335 -8.04 -13.50 5.70
N GLY A 336 -7.81 -12.64 4.70
CA GLY A 336 -8.67 -12.46 3.55
C GLY A 336 -7.88 -11.96 2.35
N PHE A 337 -8.42 -12.20 1.15
CA PHE A 337 -7.77 -11.80 -0.10
C PHE A 337 -8.82 -11.43 -1.15
N ILE A 338 -8.65 -10.26 -1.77
CA ILE A 338 -9.42 -9.85 -2.94
C ILE A 338 -8.48 -9.96 -4.15
N PRO A 339 -8.77 -10.90 -5.08
CA PRO A 339 -7.97 -11.03 -6.30
C PRO A 339 -8.22 -9.86 -7.26
N PRO A 340 -7.32 -9.62 -8.22
CA PRO A 340 -7.59 -8.74 -9.34
C PRO A 340 -8.89 -9.14 -10.04
N PHE A 341 -9.59 -8.16 -10.62
CA PHE A 341 -10.85 -8.40 -11.31
C PHE A 341 -10.70 -9.35 -12.50
N ASP A 342 -9.52 -9.42 -13.06
CA ASP A 342 -9.16 -10.27 -14.18
C ASP A 342 -7.85 -10.99 -13.86
N ARG A 343 -7.95 -12.28 -13.65
CA ARG A 343 -6.86 -13.15 -13.17
C ARG A 343 -6.27 -14.03 -14.25
N GLU A 344 -6.93 -14.10 -15.42
CA GLU A 344 -6.53 -15.07 -16.44
C GLU A 344 -5.30 -14.60 -17.22
N ASP A 345 -4.25 -15.42 -17.21
CA ASP A 345 -3.09 -15.47 -18.12
C ASP A 345 -2.27 -14.17 -18.27
N ARG A 346 -2.07 -13.41 -17.21
CA ARG A 346 -1.33 -12.16 -17.34
C ARG A 346 0.17 -12.32 -17.20
N VAL A 347 0.84 -11.99 -18.29
CA VAL A 347 2.30 -11.83 -18.35
C VAL A 347 2.75 -10.54 -17.66
N TYR A 348 1.84 -9.59 -17.44
CA TYR A 348 2.14 -8.25 -16.95
C TYR A 348 1.48 -7.96 -15.61
N GLN A 349 2.20 -7.23 -14.77
CA GLN A 349 1.84 -6.80 -13.42
C GLN A 349 1.00 -5.52 -13.45
N GLY A 350 0.34 -5.20 -12.34
CA GLY A 350 -0.20 -3.87 -12.09
C GLY A 350 -1.66 -3.70 -12.49
N THR A 351 -2.45 -4.76 -12.50
CA THR A 351 -3.89 -4.66 -12.78
C THR A 351 -4.73 -4.43 -11.55
N MET A 352 -4.17 -4.65 -10.35
CA MET A 352 -4.91 -4.45 -9.10
C MET A 352 -4.95 -2.99 -8.66
N GLY A 353 -3.93 -2.21 -8.99
CA GLY A 353 -3.82 -0.81 -8.59
C GLY A 353 -2.86 -0.54 -7.43
N GLU A 354 -2.52 0.73 -7.24
CA GLU A 354 -1.55 1.17 -6.22
C GLU A 354 -2.21 1.76 -4.98
N GLY A 355 -3.45 2.25 -5.09
CA GLY A 355 -4.20 2.82 -3.97
C GLY A 355 -5.36 1.93 -3.54
N VAL A 356 -5.60 1.87 -2.23
CA VAL A 356 -6.72 1.13 -1.63
C VAL A 356 -7.42 1.98 -0.58
N ALA A 357 -8.76 1.94 -0.56
CA ALA A 357 -9.57 2.53 0.51
C ALA A 357 -10.81 1.67 0.78
N VAL A 358 -11.39 1.79 1.97
CA VAL A 358 -12.53 0.98 2.40
C VAL A 358 -13.58 1.86 3.04
N ASP A 359 -14.80 1.87 2.49
CA ASP A 359 -15.89 2.66 3.03
C ASP A 359 -16.53 2.04 4.29
N ALA A 360 -17.50 2.75 4.88
CA ALA A 360 -18.19 2.30 6.07
C ALA A 360 -18.93 0.97 5.88
N ASP A 361 -19.43 0.72 4.66
CA ASP A 361 -20.20 -0.48 4.31
C ASP A 361 -19.28 -1.70 4.03
N GLY A 362 -17.96 -1.52 4.02
CA GLY A 362 -16.96 -2.57 3.75
C GLY A 362 -16.63 -2.73 2.27
N ASN A 363 -17.14 -1.87 1.40
CA ASN A 363 -16.72 -1.89 0.00
C ASN A 363 -15.26 -1.42 -0.10
N VAL A 364 -14.48 -2.11 -0.93
CA VAL A 364 -13.07 -1.84 -1.17
C VAL A 364 -12.91 -1.17 -2.52
N TYR A 365 -12.15 -0.10 -2.57
CA TYR A 365 -11.85 0.63 -3.80
C TYR A 365 -10.37 0.48 -4.13
N ALA A 366 -10.09 0.18 -5.40
CA ALA A 366 -8.74 0.11 -5.95
C ALA A 366 -8.53 1.23 -6.97
N ALA A 367 -7.49 2.04 -6.75
CA ALA A 367 -7.04 3.07 -7.68
C ALA A 367 -5.91 2.50 -8.52
N GLU A 368 -6.18 2.26 -9.81
CA GLU A 368 -5.33 1.44 -10.67
C GLU A 368 -4.25 2.25 -11.37
N GLY A 369 -3.03 1.74 -11.32
CA GLY A 369 -1.85 2.36 -11.92
C GLY A 369 -1.78 2.25 -13.45
N PRO A 370 -0.68 2.72 -14.06
CA PRO A 370 -0.53 2.81 -15.52
C PRO A 370 -0.76 1.50 -16.26
N ASN A 371 -0.34 0.39 -15.68
CA ASN A 371 -0.40 -0.91 -16.34
C ASN A 371 -1.83 -1.44 -16.49
N SER A 372 -2.74 -1.10 -15.60
CA SER A 372 -4.15 -1.48 -15.70
C SER A 372 -4.82 -0.86 -16.93
N ILE A 373 -4.48 0.38 -17.26
CA ILE A 373 -5.02 1.07 -18.44
C ILE A 373 -4.62 0.38 -19.73
N LEU A 374 -3.36 -0.05 -19.83
CA LEU A 374 -2.84 -0.74 -21.02
C LEU A 374 -3.55 -2.04 -21.31
N GLN A 375 -3.95 -2.76 -20.27
CA GLN A 375 -4.46 -4.12 -20.39
C GLN A 375 -5.97 -4.22 -20.35
N ALA A 376 -6.65 -3.32 -19.66
CA ALA A 376 -8.05 -3.46 -19.34
C ALA A 376 -8.89 -2.18 -19.55
N GLY A 377 -8.28 -1.07 -19.95
CA GLY A 377 -8.97 0.16 -20.29
C GLY A 377 -9.69 0.83 -19.12
N GLY A 378 -9.31 0.54 -17.89
CA GLY A 378 -9.94 1.12 -16.72
C GLY A 378 -8.93 1.44 -15.62
N ALA A 379 -9.32 2.31 -14.70
CA ALA A 379 -8.40 2.84 -13.70
C ALA A 379 -8.97 2.91 -12.28
N PHE A 380 -10.25 2.57 -12.12
CA PHE A 380 -10.90 2.65 -10.82
C PHE A 380 -11.91 1.50 -10.64
N THR A 381 -11.65 0.64 -9.68
CA THR A 381 -12.51 -0.52 -9.41
C THR A 381 -13.08 -0.48 -7.99
N LYS A 382 -14.37 -0.71 -7.88
CA LYS A 382 -15.06 -0.95 -6.61
C LYS A 382 -15.34 -2.43 -6.46
N TYR A 383 -14.91 -3.01 -5.36
CA TYR A 383 -15.25 -4.35 -4.90
C TYR A 383 -16.28 -4.23 -3.79
N SER A 384 -17.47 -4.80 -3.99
CA SER A 384 -18.57 -4.66 -3.04
C SER A 384 -18.82 -5.95 -2.29
N VAL A 385 -19.25 -5.80 -1.02
CA VAL A 385 -19.71 -6.92 -0.19
C VAL A 385 -20.99 -7.52 -0.76
N SER A 386 -21.16 -8.82 -0.63
CA SER A 386 -22.45 -9.48 -0.90
C SER A 386 -23.44 -9.08 0.19
N ARG A 387 -24.58 -8.54 -0.19
CA ARG A 387 -25.69 -8.21 0.74
C ARG A 387 -26.53 -9.44 1.02
#